data_a289d331eae43b4a154a3825d5060836
#
_entry.id   a289d331eae43b4a154a3825d5060836
#
_cell.length_a   1.000
_cell.length_b   1.000
_cell.length_c   1.000
_cell.angle_alpha   90.00
_cell.angle_beta   90.00
_cell.angle_gamma   90.00
#
_symmetry.space_group_name_H-M   'P 1'
#
loop_
_entity.id
_entity.type
_entity.pdbx_description
1 polymer ?
#
loop_
_entity_poly.entity_id
_entity_poly.type
_entity_poly.pdbx_seq_one_letter_code
_entity_poly.pdbx_strand_id
1 'polypeptide(L)'
;MKDRVIFWLDQDFTYYGVANYLQKKIDCDFFAIIDVTNKVKKFFKEQKLVEFKKTWYYFDNISRKEEIDLEYLQNFEKKYDINLWELAINERIFYNYNHFYNFSDEEILSILTQECKLFESVLDEAKPDFFLATPVKQHKDSLFYKICKARGIKVIILEQPKFAYHATLTSELQTFDTTDKLSDFQIKGKSFGELRDFMKSFDGYKQINNAGKKFASSNTEKIKAAIDFLLLSKNTNLKTHYTYFGRSKFRVLKHELIASLKKRIREKFIGKHFLKNISGIVASTSKTSLYPSLS
;
A
#
# COMPACT_ATOMS: atom_id res chain seq x y z
N MET A 1 -22.95 24.46 -1.88
CA MET A 1 -22.77 23.19 -1.13
C MET A 1 -21.27 22.94 -1.14
N LYS A 2 -20.68 22.57 0.01
CA LYS A 2 -19.24 22.29 0.05
C LYS A 2 -18.98 20.92 -0.59
N ASP A 3 -17.92 20.82 -1.34
CA ASP A 3 -17.46 19.53 -1.87
C ASP A 3 -17.07 18.59 -0.72
N ARG A 4 -17.32 17.32 -0.90
CA ARG A 4 -17.09 16.25 0.08
C ARG A 4 -16.01 15.33 -0.42
N VAL A 5 -14.94 15.23 0.35
CA VAL A 5 -13.75 14.47 -0.04
C VAL A 5 -13.52 13.33 0.94
N ILE A 6 -13.44 12.11 0.44
CA ILE A 6 -13.06 10.95 1.26
C ILE A 6 -11.62 10.51 0.95
N PHE A 7 -10.87 10.23 2.01
CA PHE A 7 -9.49 9.77 1.92
C PHE A 7 -9.37 8.33 2.38
N TRP A 8 -8.50 7.58 1.73
CA TRP A 8 -7.99 6.32 2.26
C TRP A 8 -6.65 6.59 2.95
N LEU A 9 -6.60 6.40 4.27
CA LEU A 9 -5.43 6.71 5.09
C LEU A 9 -4.79 5.44 5.62
N ASP A 10 -3.53 5.25 5.30
CA ASP A 10 -2.72 4.13 5.71
C ASP A 10 -1.52 4.54 6.59
N GLN A 11 -0.59 3.61 6.80
CA GLN A 11 0.57 3.83 7.67
C GLN A 11 1.68 4.70 7.07
N ASP A 12 1.63 5.03 5.78
CA ASP A 12 2.67 5.86 5.15
C ASP A 12 2.44 7.37 5.31
N PHE A 13 1.27 7.77 5.81
CA PHE A 13 0.87 9.14 6.09
C PHE A 13 0.85 10.09 4.89
N THR A 14 1.11 9.64 3.68
CA THR A 14 1.16 10.50 2.49
C THR A 14 -0.17 11.24 2.31
N TYR A 15 -1.28 10.51 2.30
CA TYR A 15 -2.60 11.12 2.11
C TYR A 15 -3.08 11.91 3.32
N TYR A 16 -2.60 11.57 4.51
CA TYR A 16 -2.82 12.41 5.69
C TYR A 16 -2.13 13.77 5.56
N GLY A 17 -0.89 13.80 5.04
CA GLY A 17 -0.18 15.02 4.72
C GLY A 17 -0.89 15.83 3.63
N VAL A 18 -1.42 15.18 2.59
CA VAL A 18 -2.24 15.80 1.54
C VAL A 18 -3.50 16.40 2.14
N ALA A 19 -4.23 15.69 2.99
CA ALA A 19 -5.43 16.20 3.66
C ALA A 19 -5.11 17.44 4.52
N ASN A 20 -4.01 17.41 5.30
CA ASN A 20 -3.57 18.56 6.09
C ASN A 20 -3.20 19.78 5.23
N TYR A 21 -2.65 19.55 4.04
CA TYR A 21 -2.36 20.65 3.11
C TYR A 21 -3.63 21.19 2.47
N LEU A 22 -4.49 20.33 1.97
CA LEU A 22 -5.73 20.70 1.27
C LEU A 22 -6.68 21.50 2.16
N GLN A 23 -6.89 21.10 3.43
CA GLN A 23 -7.79 21.83 4.32
C GLN A 23 -7.40 23.31 4.55
N LYS A 24 -6.12 23.66 4.30
CA LYS A 24 -5.63 25.04 4.37
C LYS A 24 -5.84 25.83 3.08
N LYS A 25 -6.23 25.16 2.01
CA LYS A 25 -6.33 25.74 0.67
C LYS A 25 -7.73 25.73 0.10
N ILE A 26 -8.54 24.77 0.46
CA ILE A 26 -9.90 24.58 -0.06
C ILE A 26 -10.88 24.37 1.08
N ASP A 27 -12.08 24.88 0.91
CA ASP A 27 -13.17 24.73 1.87
C ASP A 27 -14.04 23.52 1.48
N CYS A 28 -13.66 22.34 1.97
CA CYS A 28 -14.34 21.07 1.73
C CYS A 28 -14.62 20.34 3.04
N ASP A 29 -15.61 19.45 3.01
CA ASP A 29 -15.85 18.51 4.12
C ASP A 29 -15.03 17.24 3.91
N PHE A 30 -14.16 16.93 4.86
CA PHE A 30 -13.26 15.78 4.78
C PHE A 30 -13.77 14.59 5.58
N PHE A 31 -13.66 13.43 4.98
CA PHE A 31 -13.98 12.11 5.54
C PHE A 31 -12.80 11.18 5.35
N ALA A 32 -12.67 10.15 6.19
CA ALA A 32 -11.58 9.20 5.99
C ALA A 32 -11.95 7.76 6.38
N ILE A 33 -11.48 6.81 5.57
CA ILE A 33 -11.31 5.41 5.96
C ILE A 33 -9.88 5.26 6.46
N ILE A 34 -9.73 4.78 7.68
CA ILE A 34 -8.44 4.64 8.36
C ILE A 34 -8.05 3.17 8.40
N ASP A 35 -7.08 2.82 7.57
CA ASP A 35 -6.60 1.45 7.36
C ASP A 35 -5.31 1.19 8.13
N VAL A 36 -5.37 1.34 9.46
CA VAL A 36 -4.23 1.14 10.34
C VAL A 36 -4.63 0.48 11.65
N THR A 37 -3.64 -0.10 12.34
CA THR A 37 -3.81 -0.77 13.63
C THR A 37 -2.86 -0.21 14.69
N ASN A 38 -3.04 -0.62 15.94
CA ASN A 38 -2.11 -0.40 17.05
C ASN A 38 -1.74 1.07 17.32
N LYS A 39 -0.44 1.37 17.38
CA LYS A 39 0.08 2.71 17.70
C LYS A 39 -0.35 3.77 16.67
N VAL A 40 -0.38 3.40 15.40
CA VAL A 40 -0.79 4.32 14.32
C VAL A 40 -2.27 4.64 14.42
N LYS A 41 -3.11 3.66 14.79
CA LYS A 41 -4.52 3.90 15.07
C LYS A 41 -4.72 4.88 16.25
N LYS A 42 -3.89 4.75 17.29
CA LYS A 42 -3.93 5.70 18.42
C LYS A 42 -3.60 7.11 17.96
N PHE A 43 -2.57 7.27 17.09
CA PHE A 43 -2.25 8.57 16.50
C PHE A 43 -3.46 9.18 15.78
N PHE A 44 -4.13 8.42 14.91
CA PHE A 44 -5.31 8.94 14.19
C PHE A 44 -6.49 9.28 15.09
N LYS A 45 -6.63 8.62 16.24
CA LYS A 45 -7.66 8.95 17.25
C LYS A 45 -7.35 10.24 18.01
N GLU A 46 -6.07 10.55 18.22
CA GLU A 46 -5.61 11.66 19.05
C GLU A 46 -5.18 12.90 18.24
N GLN A 47 -5.00 12.76 16.90
CA GLN A 47 -4.55 13.84 16.04
C GLN A 47 -5.58 14.98 15.98
N LYS A 48 -5.06 16.21 15.81
CA LYS A 48 -5.83 17.46 15.72
C LYS A 48 -5.42 18.32 14.53
N LEU A 49 -4.58 17.78 13.62
CA LEU A 49 -4.04 18.52 12.48
C LEU A 49 -5.04 18.59 11.32
N VAL A 50 -5.84 17.55 11.14
CA VAL A 50 -6.86 17.48 10.10
C VAL A 50 -8.22 17.28 10.74
N GLU A 51 -9.16 18.14 10.40
CA GLU A 51 -10.54 18.03 10.87
C GLU A 51 -11.33 17.16 9.90
N PHE A 52 -11.57 15.91 10.27
CA PHE A 52 -12.46 15.01 9.57
C PHE A 52 -13.87 15.10 10.18
N LYS A 53 -14.88 15.27 9.34
CA LYS A 53 -16.30 15.22 9.75
C LYS A 53 -16.67 13.86 10.33
N LYS A 54 -16.14 12.80 9.71
CA LYS A 54 -16.25 11.42 10.19
C LYS A 54 -15.08 10.57 9.73
N THR A 55 -14.73 9.58 10.56
CA THR A 55 -13.69 8.60 10.28
C THR A 55 -14.22 7.19 10.55
N TRP A 56 -13.90 6.25 9.67
CA TRP A 56 -14.19 4.84 9.84
C TRP A 56 -12.87 4.07 9.95
N TYR A 57 -12.74 3.28 11.00
CA TYR A 57 -11.57 2.43 11.17
C TYR A 57 -11.85 1.08 10.53
N TYR A 58 -11.23 0.83 9.38
CA TYR A 58 -11.47 -0.37 8.58
C TYR A 58 -11.43 -1.65 9.44
N PHE A 59 -10.39 -1.82 10.24
CA PHE A 59 -10.18 -3.02 11.02
C PHE A 59 -11.10 -3.18 12.26
N ASP A 60 -11.86 -2.17 12.60
CA ASP A 60 -12.89 -2.29 13.66
C ASP A 60 -14.19 -2.88 13.12
N ASN A 61 -14.34 -2.88 11.80
CA ASN A 61 -15.56 -3.29 11.12
C ASN A 61 -15.47 -4.68 10.46
N ILE A 62 -14.29 -5.30 10.49
CA ILE A 62 -14.08 -6.63 9.88
C ILE A 62 -13.79 -7.63 10.98
N SER A 63 -14.73 -8.49 11.30
CA SER A 63 -14.61 -9.55 12.30
C SER A 63 -14.40 -10.93 11.66
N ARG A 64 -13.96 -11.91 12.47
CA ARG A 64 -13.71 -13.27 11.99
C ARG A 64 -14.99 -14.12 11.83
N LYS A 65 -16.07 -13.74 12.46
CA LYS A 65 -17.25 -14.59 12.66
C LYS A 65 -18.55 -13.92 12.25
N GLU A 66 -18.53 -13.15 11.19
CA GLU A 66 -19.75 -12.63 10.64
C GLU A 66 -20.40 -13.64 9.70
N GLU A 67 -21.72 -13.58 9.62
CA GLU A 67 -22.49 -14.43 8.74
C GLU A 67 -22.23 -14.08 7.26
N ILE A 68 -22.13 -15.11 6.43
CA ILE A 68 -22.01 -14.96 4.99
C ILE A 68 -23.39 -14.71 4.42
N ASP A 69 -23.52 -13.65 3.64
CA ASP A 69 -24.75 -13.29 2.96
C ASP A 69 -24.54 -13.41 1.45
N LEU A 70 -24.71 -14.61 0.92
CA LEU A 70 -24.48 -14.91 -0.49
C LEU A 70 -25.44 -14.17 -1.40
N GLU A 71 -26.71 -14.02 -1.00
CA GLU A 71 -27.70 -13.29 -1.78
C GLU A 71 -27.31 -11.81 -1.88
N TYR A 72 -26.89 -11.22 -0.77
CA TYR A 72 -26.39 -9.85 -0.76
C TYR A 72 -25.16 -9.70 -1.67
N LEU A 73 -24.18 -10.63 -1.58
CA LEU A 73 -22.98 -10.57 -2.42
C LEU A 73 -23.31 -10.67 -3.91
N GLN A 74 -24.21 -11.56 -4.31
CA GLN A 74 -24.65 -11.68 -5.71
C GLN A 74 -25.36 -10.42 -6.21
N ASN A 75 -26.21 -9.83 -5.37
CA ASN A 75 -26.89 -8.58 -5.69
C ASN A 75 -25.89 -7.41 -5.78
N PHE A 76 -24.89 -7.39 -4.91
CA PHE A 76 -23.82 -6.41 -4.92
C PHE A 76 -22.97 -6.50 -6.20
N GLU A 77 -22.56 -7.71 -6.61
CA GLU A 77 -21.81 -7.93 -7.86
C GLU A 77 -22.59 -7.41 -9.07
N LYS A 78 -23.88 -7.73 -9.16
CA LYS A 78 -24.76 -7.24 -10.23
C LYS A 78 -24.93 -5.72 -10.20
N LYS A 79 -25.10 -5.15 -9.00
CA LYS A 79 -25.33 -3.70 -8.81
C LYS A 79 -24.13 -2.85 -9.26
N TYR A 80 -22.92 -3.32 -9.01
CA TYR A 80 -21.69 -2.55 -9.25
C TYR A 80 -20.88 -3.06 -10.44
N ASP A 81 -21.29 -4.15 -11.07
CA ASP A 81 -20.54 -4.85 -12.12
C ASP A 81 -19.11 -5.22 -11.64
N ILE A 82 -19.03 -5.84 -10.47
CA ILE A 82 -17.77 -6.21 -9.82
C ILE A 82 -17.75 -7.73 -9.61
N ASN A 83 -16.67 -8.38 -10.02
CA ASN A 83 -16.41 -9.78 -9.66
C ASN A 83 -15.60 -9.81 -8.35
N LEU A 84 -16.27 -10.18 -7.25
CA LEU A 84 -15.66 -10.25 -5.92
C LEU A 84 -14.63 -11.38 -5.80
N TRP A 85 -14.91 -12.50 -6.45
CA TRP A 85 -13.99 -13.65 -6.41
C TRP A 85 -12.69 -13.37 -7.16
N GLU A 86 -12.75 -12.64 -8.26
CA GLU A 86 -11.55 -12.17 -8.96
C GLU A 86 -10.67 -11.31 -8.06
N LEU A 87 -11.26 -10.43 -7.27
CA LEU A 87 -10.52 -9.62 -6.30
C LEU A 87 -9.88 -10.49 -5.22
N ALA A 88 -10.61 -11.49 -4.72
CA ALA A 88 -10.14 -12.38 -3.67
C ALA A 88 -9.00 -13.29 -4.14
N ILE A 89 -9.08 -13.87 -5.34
CA ILE A 89 -8.04 -14.76 -5.90
C ILE A 89 -6.71 -14.00 -6.07
N ASN A 90 -6.77 -12.74 -6.42
CA ASN A 90 -5.59 -11.91 -6.58
C ASN A 90 -5.01 -11.38 -5.25
N GLU A 91 -5.71 -11.61 -4.13
CA GLU A 91 -5.26 -11.13 -2.83
C GLU A 91 -4.14 -11.99 -2.25
N ARG A 92 -3.00 -11.37 -2.08
CA ARG A 92 -1.78 -12.05 -1.60
C ARG A 92 -1.92 -12.54 -0.15
N ILE A 93 -2.68 -11.83 0.68
CA ILE A 93 -2.87 -12.19 2.09
C ILE A 93 -3.61 -13.52 2.19
N PHE A 94 -4.58 -13.78 1.30
CA PHE A 94 -5.36 -14.99 1.33
C PHE A 94 -4.58 -16.22 0.84
N TYR A 95 -3.78 -16.07 -0.23
CA TYR A 95 -3.19 -17.22 -0.91
C TYR A 95 -1.64 -17.28 -0.88
N ASN A 96 -0.94 -16.14 -0.96
CA ASN A 96 0.49 -16.14 -1.23
C ASN A 96 1.39 -15.71 -0.08
N TYR A 97 0.95 -14.79 0.77
CA TYR A 97 1.81 -14.18 1.79
C TYR A 97 1.46 -14.52 3.22
N ASN A 98 0.38 -15.26 3.44
CA ASN A 98 0.04 -15.67 4.79
C ASN A 98 0.72 -17.00 5.18
N HIS A 99 1.98 -16.92 5.54
CA HIS A 99 2.74 -18.10 6.03
C HIS A 99 2.23 -18.65 7.37
N PHE A 100 1.28 -17.99 8.00
CA PHE A 100 0.81 -18.33 9.33
C PHE A 100 -0.58 -18.95 9.34
N TYR A 101 -1.36 -18.68 8.29
CA TYR A 101 -2.77 -19.06 8.23
C TYR A 101 -3.25 -19.25 6.79
N ASN A 102 -4.02 -20.31 6.57
CA ASN A 102 -4.71 -20.52 5.30
C ASN A 102 -6.18 -20.19 5.51
N PHE A 103 -6.69 -19.24 4.73
CA PHE A 103 -8.10 -18.87 4.78
C PHE A 103 -8.94 -19.92 4.08
N SER A 104 -10.11 -20.24 4.66
CA SER A 104 -11.13 -21.01 3.95
C SER A 104 -11.96 -20.07 3.05
N ASP A 105 -12.65 -20.66 2.07
CA ASP A 105 -13.50 -19.89 1.18
C ASP A 105 -14.63 -19.17 1.95
N GLU A 106 -15.15 -19.80 3.00
CA GLU A 106 -16.17 -19.19 3.87
C GLU A 106 -15.59 -17.98 4.64
N GLU A 107 -14.36 -18.06 5.12
CA GLU A 107 -13.72 -16.94 5.79
C GLU A 107 -13.50 -15.76 4.81
N ILE A 108 -13.13 -16.05 3.57
CA ILE A 108 -12.96 -15.04 2.51
C ILE A 108 -14.31 -14.39 2.18
N LEU A 109 -15.36 -15.20 1.96
CA LEU A 109 -16.70 -14.69 1.68
C LEU A 109 -17.27 -13.86 2.84
N SER A 110 -17.00 -14.26 4.09
CA SER A 110 -17.38 -13.47 5.26
C SER A 110 -16.67 -12.11 5.29
N ILE A 111 -15.37 -12.05 4.99
CA ILE A 111 -14.61 -10.80 4.90
C ILE A 111 -15.20 -9.91 3.81
N LEU A 112 -15.42 -10.46 2.61
CA LEU A 112 -15.99 -9.71 1.48
C LEU A 112 -17.40 -9.18 1.79
N THR A 113 -18.26 -9.98 2.46
CA THR A 113 -19.59 -9.54 2.89
C THR A 113 -19.49 -8.30 3.78
N GLN A 114 -18.60 -8.33 4.78
CA GLN A 114 -18.41 -7.22 5.70
C GLN A 114 -17.82 -5.98 5.01
N GLU A 115 -16.87 -6.17 4.12
CA GLU A 115 -16.27 -5.08 3.34
C GLU A 115 -17.30 -4.39 2.44
N CYS A 116 -18.10 -5.16 1.71
CA CYS A 116 -19.16 -4.63 0.86
C CYS A 116 -20.17 -3.80 1.67
N LYS A 117 -20.66 -4.35 2.79
CA LYS A 117 -21.59 -3.64 3.69
C LYS A 117 -20.96 -2.37 4.29
N LEU A 118 -19.70 -2.45 4.73
CA LEU A 118 -18.99 -1.29 5.25
C LEU A 118 -18.86 -0.19 4.20
N PHE A 119 -18.40 -0.54 3.01
CA PHE A 119 -18.12 0.45 1.98
C PHE A 119 -19.39 1.10 1.44
N GLU A 120 -20.47 0.35 1.27
CA GLU A 120 -21.79 0.96 0.95
C GLU A 120 -22.22 1.93 2.05
N SER A 121 -22.17 1.51 3.33
CA SER A 121 -22.53 2.36 4.47
C SER A 121 -21.69 3.65 4.53
N VAL A 122 -20.37 3.54 4.34
CA VAL A 122 -19.46 4.69 4.29
C VAL A 122 -19.87 5.66 3.18
N LEU A 123 -20.12 5.15 1.98
CA LEU A 123 -20.45 5.99 0.84
C LEU A 123 -21.86 6.59 0.93
N ASP A 124 -22.83 5.87 1.50
CA ASP A 124 -24.18 6.37 1.72
C ASP A 124 -24.21 7.49 2.76
N GLU A 125 -23.35 7.42 3.77
CA GLU A 125 -23.24 8.43 4.81
C GLU A 125 -22.37 9.61 4.38
N ALA A 126 -21.16 9.34 3.88
CA ALA A 126 -20.25 10.38 3.44
C ALA A 126 -20.75 11.11 2.19
N LYS A 127 -21.39 10.43 1.25
CA LYS A 127 -21.82 10.93 -0.07
C LYS A 127 -20.72 11.80 -0.71
N PRO A 128 -19.50 11.26 -0.90
CA PRO A 128 -18.39 12.07 -1.35
C PRO A 128 -18.50 12.41 -2.84
N ASP A 129 -18.05 13.61 -3.20
CA ASP A 129 -17.87 14.03 -4.59
C ASP A 129 -16.53 13.50 -5.12
N PHE A 130 -15.53 13.40 -4.24
CA PHE A 130 -14.17 13.00 -4.58
C PHE A 130 -13.66 11.90 -3.64
N PHE A 131 -12.93 10.95 -4.21
CA PHE A 131 -12.14 9.97 -3.48
C PHE A 131 -10.66 10.14 -3.80
N LEU A 132 -9.85 10.45 -2.80
CA LEU A 132 -8.40 10.45 -2.92
C LEU A 132 -7.85 9.09 -2.54
N ALA A 133 -7.39 8.36 -3.56
CA ALA A 133 -6.96 6.97 -3.47
C ALA A 133 -5.44 6.84 -3.48
N THR A 134 -4.94 5.85 -2.74
CA THR A 134 -3.60 5.30 -3.00
C THR A 134 -3.63 4.44 -4.26
N PRO A 135 -2.49 4.20 -4.92
CA PRO A 135 -2.42 3.13 -5.90
C PRO A 135 -2.92 1.82 -5.28
N VAL A 136 -3.83 1.16 -5.97
CA VAL A 136 -4.47 -0.07 -5.49
C VAL A 136 -3.41 -1.14 -5.24
N LYS A 137 -3.36 -1.63 -4.01
CA LYS A 137 -2.37 -2.63 -3.57
C LYS A 137 -2.99 -3.93 -3.10
N GLN A 138 -4.22 -3.88 -2.59
CA GLN A 138 -4.95 -4.99 -1.99
C GLN A 138 -6.38 -5.04 -2.51
N HIS A 139 -7.07 -6.18 -2.30
CA HIS A 139 -8.46 -6.37 -2.74
C HIS A 139 -9.41 -5.29 -2.20
N LYS A 140 -9.27 -4.92 -0.93
CA LYS A 140 -10.10 -3.88 -0.28
C LYS A 140 -9.96 -2.51 -0.93
N ASP A 141 -8.73 -2.12 -1.30
CA ASP A 141 -8.48 -0.86 -2.00
C ASP A 141 -9.13 -0.89 -3.38
N SER A 142 -8.99 -2.03 -4.09
CA SER A 142 -9.60 -2.27 -5.39
C SER A 142 -11.11 -2.26 -5.32
N LEU A 143 -11.67 -2.92 -4.32
CA LEU A 143 -13.12 -2.98 -4.11
C LEU A 143 -13.68 -1.58 -3.87
N PHE A 144 -13.11 -0.81 -2.95
CA PHE A 144 -13.58 0.55 -2.67
C PHE A 144 -13.45 1.47 -3.89
N TYR A 145 -12.33 1.38 -4.61
CA TYR A 145 -12.12 2.10 -5.87
C TYR A 145 -13.20 1.78 -6.90
N LYS A 146 -13.47 0.49 -7.14
CA LYS A 146 -14.48 0.05 -8.12
C LYS A 146 -15.88 0.54 -7.75
N ILE A 147 -16.26 0.46 -6.47
CA ILE A 147 -17.56 0.99 -6.00
C ILE A 147 -17.67 2.51 -6.21
N CYS A 148 -16.61 3.26 -5.88
CA CYS A 148 -16.58 4.70 -6.10
C CYS A 148 -16.78 5.04 -7.59
N LYS A 149 -16.09 4.34 -8.48
CA LYS A 149 -16.25 4.52 -9.94
C LYS A 149 -17.69 4.20 -10.39
N ALA A 150 -18.26 3.08 -9.94
CA ALA A 150 -19.62 2.68 -10.27
C ALA A 150 -20.69 3.67 -9.77
N ARG A 151 -20.41 4.36 -8.65
CA ARG A 151 -21.27 5.44 -8.11
C ARG A 151 -21.02 6.81 -8.74
N GLY A 152 -20.12 6.92 -9.71
CA GLY A 152 -19.79 8.19 -10.37
C GLY A 152 -18.98 9.16 -9.51
N ILE A 153 -18.39 8.69 -8.41
CA ILE A 153 -17.51 9.48 -7.55
C ILE A 153 -16.19 9.73 -8.29
N LYS A 154 -15.73 10.98 -8.33
CA LYS A 154 -14.47 11.33 -8.99
C LYS A 154 -13.29 10.81 -8.19
N VAL A 155 -12.57 9.84 -8.74
CA VAL A 155 -11.38 9.28 -8.12
C VAL A 155 -10.15 10.04 -8.56
N ILE A 156 -9.30 10.39 -7.60
CA ILE A 156 -8.00 11.04 -7.81
C ILE A 156 -6.93 10.16 -7.18
N ILE A 157 -6.06 9.61 -8.01
CA ILE A 157 -4.95 8.76 -7.59
C ILE A 157 -3.67 9.57 -7.69
N LEU A 158 -2.94 9.65 -6.58
CA LEU A 158 -1.62 10.24 -6.54
C LEU A 158 -0.60 9.12 -6.78
N GLU A 159 -0.04 9.05 -7.98
CA GLU A 159 1.03 8.12 -8.28
C GLU A 159 2.39 8.81 -8.22
N GLN A 160 3.36 8.10 -7.64
CA GLN A 160 4.75 8.50 -7.71
C GLN A 160 5.42 7.77 -8.87
N PRO A 161 5.61 8.41 -10.03
CA PRO A 161 6.45 7.84 -11.05
C PRO A 161 7.85 7.66 -10.46
N LYS A 162 8.50 6.56 -10.75
CA LYS A 162 9.88 6.29 -10.28
C LYS A 162 10.91 7.25 -10.89
N PHE A 163 10.51 8.50 -11.06
CA PHE A 163 11.27 9.51 -11.78
C PHE A 163 11.24 10.83 -10.99
N ALA A 164 12.35 11.14 -10.37
CA ALA A 164 12.52 12.32 -9.51
C ALA A 164 11.46 12.42 -8.38
N TYR A 165 11.19 13.63 -7.92
CA TYR A 165 10.18 13.91 -6.88
C TYR A 165 8.83 14.32 -7.47
N HIS A 166 8.53 13.84 -8.65
CA HIS A 166 7.26 14.14 -9.29
C HIS A 166 6.18 13.19 -8.81
N ALA A 167 4.98 13.68 -8.70
CA ALA A 167 3.78 12.89 -8.55
C ALA A 167 2.86 13.19 -9.72
N THR A 168 2.20 12.19 -10.23
CA THR A 168 1.15 12.34 -11.24
C THR A 168 -0.20 12.16 -10.59
N LEU A 169 -1.17 12.93 -11.02
CA LEU A 169 -2.58 12.75 -10.67
C LEU A 169 -3.25 12.03 -11.83
N THR A 170 -3.92 10.93 -11.52
CA THR A 170 -4.66 10.14 -12.51
C THR A 170 -6.05 9.83 -11.97
N SER A 171 -7.02 9.71 -12.87
CA SER A 171 -8.38 9.31 -12.52
C SER A 171 -8.59 7.79 -12.64
N GLU A 172 -7.66 7.12 -13.31
CA GLU A 172 -7.69 5.68 -13.55
C GLU A 172 -6.35 5.03 -13.22
N LEU A 173 -6.42 3.77 -12.83
CA LEU A 173 -5.23 2.98 -12.53
C LEU A 173 -4.43 2.74 -13.81
N GLN A 174 -3.10 2.92 -13.71
CA GLN A 174 -2.14 2.64 -14.80
C GLN A 174 -2.34 3.46 -16.08
N THR A 175 -3.14 4.52 -16.04
CA THR A 175 -3.33 5.44 -17.15
C THR A 175 -2.92 6.84 -16.75
N PHE A 176 -2.49 7.63 -17.73
CA PHE A 176 -2.25 9.06 -17.49
C PHE A 176 -3.36 9.83 -18.16
N ASP A 177 -4.09 10.64 -17.41
CA ASP A 177 -5.20 11.47 -17.92
C ASP A 177 -4.74 12.48 -19.00
N THR A 178 -3.43 12.65 -19.14
CA THR A 178 -2.80 13.56 -20.09
C THR A 178 -2.19 12.84 -21.29
N THR A 179 -2.49 11.55 -21.48
CA THR A 179 -1.90 10.76 -22.59
C THR A 179 -2.19 11.40 -23.95
N ASP A 180 -3.41 11.91 -24.15
CA ASP A 180 -3.82 12.57 -25.38
C ASP A 180 -3.05 13.87 -25.64
N LYS A 181 -2.60 14.54 -24.58
CA LYS A 181 -1.80 15.77 -24.67
C LYS A 181 -0.31 15.50 -24.87
N LEU A 182 0.15 14.26 -24.68
CA LEU A 182 1.55 13.91 -24.89
C LEU A 182 1.94 13.96 -26.36
N SER A 183 1.00 13.73 -27.28
CA SER A 183 1.21 13.90 -28.72
C SER A 183 1.52 15.35 -29.13
N ASP A 184 0.97 16.32 -28.36
CA ASP A 184 1.14 17.74 -28.63
C ASP A 184 2.42 18.31 -27.98
N PHE A 185 3.06 17.54 -27.10
CA PHE A 185 4.36 17.90 -26.58
C PHE A 185 5.40 17.79 -27.67
N GLN A 186 5.79 18.91 -28.27
CA GLN A 186 7.06 18.98 -28.96
C GLN A 186 8.15 18.59 -27.98
N ILE A 187 8.64 17.36 -28.14
CA ILE A 187 9.82 16.89 -27.41
C ILE A 187 10.94 17.87 -27.81
N LYS A 188 11.16 18.91 -27.05
CA LYS A 188 12.42 19.65 -27.08
C LYS A 188 13.48 18.68 -26.63
N GLY A 189 13.98 17.94 -27.64
CA GLY A 189 14.68 16.68 -27.40
C GLY A 189 15.92 16.90 -26.59
N LYS A 190 15.85 16.48 -25.34
CA LYS A 190 17.07 16.05 -24.68
C LYS A 190 17.51 14.78 -25.40
N SER A 191 18.75 14.76 -25.85
CA SER A 191 19.34 13.56 -26.43
C SER A 191 19.27 12.42 -25.40
N PHE A 192 19.28 11.19 -25.87
CA PHE A 192 19.33 10.01 -24.96
C PHE A 192 20.50 10.09 -23.97
N GLY A 193 21.64 10.70 -24.39
CA GLY A 193 22.77 10.97 -23.51
C GLY A 193 22.43 11.92 -22.34
N GLU A 194 21.76 13.03 -22.62
CA GLU A 194 21.33 13.99 -21.60
C GLU A 194 20.27 13.41 -20.65
N LEU A 195 19.35 12.59 -21.16
CA LEU A 195 18.38 11.88 -20.31
C LEU A 195 19.08 10.87 -19.40
N ARG A 196 20.05 10.11 -19.94
CA ARG A 196 20.83 9.16 -19.17
C ARG A 196 21.66 9.86 -18.09
N ASP A 197 22.28 11.00 -18.40
CA ASP A 197 23.09 11.75 -17.45
C ASP A 197 22.22 12.43 -16.41
N PHE A 198 21.03 12.92 -16.78
CA PHE A 198 20.02 13.38 -15.82
C PHE A 198 19.57 12.24 -14.90
N MET A 199 19.28 11.06 -15.42
CA MET A 199 18.90 9.90 -14.60
C MET A 199 20.04 9.46 -13.67
N LYS A 200 21.30 9.53 -14.12
CA LYS A 200 22.48 9.26 -13.27
C LYS A 200 22.69 10.33 -12.19
N SER A 201 22.43 11.60 -12.51
CA SER A 201 22.51 12.69 -11.55
C SER A 201 21.41 12.60 -10.49
N PHE A 202 20.27 11.98 -10.83
CA PHE A 202 19.17 11.74 -9.92
C PHE A 202 19.41 10.44 -9.13
N ASP A 203 20.13 10.57 -8.02
CA ASP A 203 20.37 9.44 -7.12
C ASP A 203 19.25 9.28 -6.09
N GLY A 204 18.07 8.86 -6.57
CA GLY A 204 16.92 8.50 -5.71
C GLY A 204 17.27 7.38 -4.72
N TYR A 205 18.16 6.46 -5.11
CA TYR A 205 18.68 5.44 -4.21
C TYR A 205 19.53 6.02 -3.09
N LYS A 206 20.33 7.05 -3.35
CA LYS A 206 21.15 7.70 -2.34
C LYS A 206 20.31 8.40 -1.29
N GLN A 207 19.20 9.00 -1.70
CA GLN A 207 18.28 9.65 -0.78
C GLN A 207 17.46 8.63 0.04
N ILE A 208 16.95 7.57 -0.60
CA ILE A 208 16.30 6.46 0.10
C ILE A 208 17.29 5.79 1.05
N ASN A 209 18.53 5.55 0.63
CA ASN A 209 19.58 4.99 1.48
C ASN A 209 19.99 5.93 2.62
N ASN A 210 20.06 7.23 2.37
CA ASN A 210 20.36 8.22 3.40
C ASN A 210 19.20 8.36 4.41
N ALA A 211 17.96 8.37 3.94
CA ALA A 211 16.79 8.29 4.79
C ALA A 211 16.79 6.95 5.57
N GLY A 212 17.02 5.83 4.89
CA GLY A 212 17.13 4.52 5.51
C GLY A 212 18.23 4.42 6.55
N LYS A 213 19.41 5.04 6.30
CA LYS A 213 20.48 5.13 7.28
C LYS A 213 20.15 6.02 8.48
N LYS A 214 19.46 7.14 8.23
CA LYS A 214 19.01 8.06 9.29
C LYS A 214 17.98 7.41 10.21
N PHE A 215 17.15 6.50 9.66
CA PHE A 215 16.13 5.75 10.40
C PHE A 215 16.53 4.29 10.68
N ALA A 216 17.76 3.88 10.31
CA ALA A 216 18.26 2.55 10.61
C ALA A 216 18.42 2.40 12.14
N SER A 217 17.60 1.54 12.72
CA SER A 217 17.66 1.23 14.13
C SER A 217 18.94 0.49 14.48
N SER A 218 19.58 0.89 15.57
CA SER A 218 20.71 0.18 16.16
C SER A 218 20.29 -1.23 16.62
N ASN A 219 21.24 -2.10 16.87
CA ASN A 219 20.93 -3.45 17.38
C ASN A 219 20.21 -3.40 18.73
N THR A 220 20.55 -2.42 19.58
CA THR A 220 19.88 -2.18 20.86
C THR A 220 18.42 -1.75 20.68
N GLU A 221 18.14 -0.87 19.71
CA GLU A 221 16.77 -0.49 19.37
C GLU A 221 15.95 -1.63 18.78
N LYS A 222 16.57 -2.51 18.00
CA LYS A 222 15.91 -3.73 17.49
C LYS A 222 15.53 -4.69 18.62
N ILE A 223 16.45 -4.88 19.59
CA ILE A 223 16.16 -5.69 20.78
C ILE A 223 15.04 -5.06 21.62
N LYS A 224 15.12 -3.74 21.85
CA LYS A 224 14.07 -2.99 22.54
C LYS A 224 12.73 -3.12 21.83
N ALA A 225 12.70 -2.95 20.50
CA ALA A 225 11.50 -3.12 19.71
C ALA A 225 10.93 -4.56 19.77
N ALA A 226 11.79 -5.59 19.84
CA ALA A 226 11.37 -6.97 20.02
C ALA A 226 10.77 -7.20 21.42
N ILE A 227 11.37 -6.62 22.47
CA ILE A 227 10.84 -6.66 23.84
C ILE A 227 9.50 -5.89 23.91
N ASP A 228 9.44 -4.69 23.34
CA ASP A 228 8.22 -3.90 23.27
C ASP A 228 7.11 -4.65 22.52
N PHE A 229 7.46 -5.34 21.41
CA PHE A 229 6.51 -6.19 20.69
C PHE A 229 5.98 -7.32 21.57
N LEU A 230 6.84 -7.97 22.34
CA LEU A 230 6.44 -9.08 23.20
C LEU A 230 5.58 -8.63 24.39
N LEU A 231 5.99 -7.56 25.05
CA LEU A 231 5.44 -7.12 26.32
C LEU A 231 4.32 -6.09 26.18
N LEU A 232 4.53 -5.11 25.31
CA LEU A 232 3.68 -3.91 25.25
C LEU A 232 2.74 -3.89 24.04
N SER A 233 3.00 -4.69 22.98
CA SER A 233 2.07 -4.69 21.87
C SER A 233 0.76 -5.33 22.33
N LYS A 234 -0.21 -4.47 22.56
CA LYS A 234 -1.62 -4.87 22.73
C LYS A 234 -2.19 -5.33 21.38
N ASN A 235 -1.51 -6.26 20.73
CA ASN A 235 -2.06 -6.99 19.57
C ASN A 235 -3.21 -7.88 20.03
N THR A 236 -4.01 -7.36 20.96
CA THR A 236 -5.15 -8.04 21.55
C THR A 236 -6.25 -8.30 20.54
N ASN A 237 -6.27 -7.55 19.43
CA ASN A 237 -7.21 -7.77 18.33
C ASN A 237 -6.71 -8.74 17.25
N LEU A 238 -5.67 -9.53 17.52
CA LEU A 238 -5.31 -10.69 16.71
C LEU A 238 -6.47 -11.66 16.47
N LYS A 239 -7.51 -11.58 17.31
CA LYS A 239 -8.69 -12.43 17.19
C LYS A 239 -9.73 -11.90 16.22
N THR A 240 -9.71 -10.62 15.91
CA THR A 240 -10.73 -9.95 15.09
C THR A 240 -10.22 -9.54 13.72
N HIS A 241 -8.92 -9.41 13.55
CA HIS A 241 -8.35 -8.85 12.33
C HIS A 241 -7.79 -9.96 11.43
N TYR A 242 -8.39 -10.16 10.27
CA TYR A 242 -8.03 -11.26 9.38
C TYR A 242 -6.55 -11.26 8.95
N THR A 243 -5.89 -10.11 8.79
CA THR A 243 -4.47 -10.07 8.42
C THR A 243 -3.54 -10.60 9.51
N TYR A 244 -4.04 -10.79 10.73
CA TYR A 244 -3.27 -11.34 11.86
C TYR A 244 -3.68 -12.75 12.25
N PHE A 245 -4.60 -13.38 11.52
CA PHE A 245 -5.00 -14.75 11.80
C PHE A 245 -3.79 -15.68 11.80
N GLY A 246 -3.72 -16.56 12.80
CA GLY A 246 -2.61 -17.48 12.98
C GLY A 246 -1.27 -16.86 13.42
N ARG A 247 -1.18 -15.55 13.56
CA ARG A 247 0.04 -14.85 13.99
C ARG A 247 0.12 -14.71 15.51
N SER A 248 0.53 -15.78 16.22
CA SER A 248 0.93 -15.58 17.62
C SER A 248 2.26 -14.82 17.70
N LYS A 249 2.48 -14.05 18.78
CA LYS A 249 3.72 -13.29 18.99
C LYS A 249 4.96 -14.18 18.86
N PHE A 250 4.92 -15.37 19.42
CA PHE A 250 6.01 -16.33 19.34
C PHE A 250 6.24 -16.88 17.92
N ARG A 251 5.18 -17.17 17.16
CA ARG A 251 5.31 -17.59 15.76
C ARG A 251 5.95 -16.49 14.91
N VAL A 252 5.52 -15.26 15.07
CA VAL A 252 6.08 -14.12 14.34
C VAL A 252 7.56 -13.96 14.66
N LEU A 253 7.94 -13.97 15.93
CA LEU A 253 9.33 -13.85 16.32
C LEU A 253 10.19 -15.03 15.83
N LYS A 254 9.69 -16.27 15.95
CA LYS A 254 10.39 -17.43 15.39
C LYS A 254 10.60 -17.30 13.89
N HIS A 255 9.57 -16.86 13.15
CA HIS A 255 9.65 -16.67 11.70
C HIS A 255 10.68 -15.60 11.35
N GLU A 256 10.65 -14.44 12.01
CA GLU A 256 11.59 -13.34 11.77
C GLU A 256 13.04 -13.72 12.13
N LEU A 257 13.24 -14.47 13.20
CA LEU A 257 14.55 -15.00 13.56
C LEU A 257 15.08 -15.96 12.49
N ILE A 258 14.26 -16.91 12.05
CA ILE A 258 14.65 -17.86 11.00
C ILE A 258 14.91 -17.13 9.67
N ALA A 259 14.05 -16.18 9.28
CA ALA A 259 14.22 -15.37 8.08
C ALA A 259 15.52 -14.56 8.13
N SER A 260 15.81 -13.93 9.28
CA SER A 260 17.03 -13.16 9.50
C SER A 260 18.30 -14.05 9.43
N LEU A 261 18.24 -15.25 10.00
CA LEU A 261 19.33 -16.22 9.91
C LEU A 261 19.53 -16.72 8.48
N LYS A 262 18.46 -17.09 7.78
CA LYS A 262 18.51 -17.49 6.36
C LYS A 262 19.08 -16.37 5.48
N LYS A 263 18.67 -15.11 5.71
CA LYS A 263 19.17 -13.95 4.99
C LYS A 263 20.69 -13.78 5.22
N ARG A 264 21.16 -13.86 6.48
CA ARG A 264 22.60 -13.77 6.81
C ARG A 264 23.41 -14.90 6.20
N ILE A 265 22.88 -16.12 6.20
CA ILE A 265 23.52 -17.28 5.55
C ILE A 265 23.58 -17.05 4.04
N ARG A 266 22.49 -16.64 3.42
CA ARG A 266 22.43 -16.35 1.98
C ARG A 266 23.38 -15.22 1.60
N GLU A 267 23.44 -14.13 2.35
CA GLU A 267 24.35 -13.02 2.11
C GLU A 267 25.84 -13.46 2.25
N LYS A 268 26.16 -14.30 3.23
CA LYS A 268 27.50 -14.89 3.36
C LYS A 268 27.84 -15.83 2.20
N PHE A 269 26.89 -16.62 1.72
CA PHE A 269 27.08 -17.51 0.57
C PHE A 269 27.22 -16.73 -0.73
N ILE A 270 26.34 -15.77 -0.97
CA ILE A 270 26.40 -14.91 -2.17
C ILE A 270 27.66 -14.04 -2.13
N GLY A 271 28.03 -13.48 -0.99
CA GLY A 271 29.25 -12.72 -0.84
C GLY A 271 30.51 -13.55 -1.11
N LYS A 272 30.58 -14.80 -0.64
CA LYS A 272 31.68 -15.72 -0.96
C LYS A 272 31.71 -16.14 -2.44
N HIS A 273 30.55 -16.43 -3.04
CA HIS A 273 30.44 -16.74 -4.48
C HIS A 273 30.68 -15.51 -5.34
N PHE A 274 30.21 -14.36 -4.92
CA PHE A 274 30.42 -13.09 -5.64
C PHE A 274 31.89 -12.68 -5.65
N LEU A 275 32.59 -12.79 -4.52
CA LEU A 275 34.03 -12.54 -4.47
C LEU A 275 34.86 -13.56 -5.27
N LYS A 276 34.40 -14.81 -5.34
CA LYS A 276 35.03 -15.84 -6.14
C LYS A 276 34.77 -15.66 -7.65
N ASN A 277 33.62 -15.12 -8.03
CA ASN A 277 33.25 -14.85 -9.41
C ASN A 277 33.74 -13.48 -9.89
N ILE A 278 33.90 -12.48 -9.03
CA ILE A 278 34.47 -11.18 -9.41
C ILE A 278 35.92 -11.35 -9.87
N SER A 279 36.72 -12.19 -9.25
CA SER A 279 38.07 -12.49 -9.75
C SER A 279 38.09 -13.15 -11.15
N GLY A 280 37.03 -13.90 -11.48
CA GLY A 280 36.84 -14.49 -12.81
C GLY A 280 36.18 -13.54 -13.83
N ILE A 281 35.28 -12.65 -13.36
CA ILE A 281 34.52 -11.72 -14.22
C ILE A 281 35.35 -10.48 -14.54
N VAL A 282 36.16 -9.97 -13.61
CA VAL A 282 37.09 -8.86 -13.88
C VAL A 282 38.15 -9.25 -14.90
N ALA A 283 38.49 -10.54 -14.99
CA ALA A 283 39.36 -11.05 -16.05
C ALA A 283 38.67 -11.20 -17.41
N SER A 284 37.34 -11.32 -17.48
CA SER A 284 36.57 -11.53 -18.72
C SER A 284 35.82 -10.31 -19.24
N THR A 285 35.56 -9.29 -18.42
CA THR A 285 34.70 -8.15 -18.76
C THR A 285 35.43 -6.89 -19.24
N SER A 286 36.71 -6.99 -19.62
CA SER A 286 37.30 -5.89 -20.39
C SER A 286 36.69 -5.72 -21.81
N LYS A 287 35.73 -6.55 -22.23
CA LYS A 287 35.20 -6.54 -23.60
C LYS A 287 33.68 -6.67 -23.84
N THR A 288 32.83 -6.74 -22.81
CA THR A 288 31.39 -6.79 -23.07
C THR A 288 30.60 -5.89 -22.15
N SER A 289 29.85 -4.96 -22.73
CA SER A 289 28.94 -4.09 -22.00
C SER A 289 27.86 -4.92 -21.29
N LEU A 290 27.54 -4.59 -20.05
CA LEU A 290 26.55 -5.27 -19.22
C LEU A 290 25.08 -5.04 -19.61
N TYR A 291 24.84 -4.47 -20.80
CA TYR A 291 23.50 -4.29 -21.36
C TYR A 291 23.44 -4.88 -22.75
N PRO A 292 22.50 -5.78 -23.02
CA PRO A 292 22.22 -6.16 -24.40
C PRO A 292 21.82 -4.89 -25.16
N SER A 293 22.49 -4.65 -26.29
CA SER A 293 22.10 -3.64 -27.25
C SER A 293 20.67 -3.97 -27.69
N LEU A 294 19.71 -3.11 -27.41
CA LEU A 294 18.44 -3.11 -28.11
C LEU A 294 18.72 -2.72 -29.56
N SER A 295 18.77 -3.72 -30.44
CA SER A 295 18.64 -3.55 -31.86
C SER A 295 17.17 -3.50 -32.25
#